data_d42a0db3446e715985a0a8e57dfd6dfd
#
_entry.id   d42a0db3446e715985a0a8e57dfd6dfd
#
_cell.length_a   1.000
_cell.length_b   1.000
_cell.length_c   1.000
_cell.angle_alpha   90.00
_cell.angle_beta   90.00
_cell.angle_gamma   90.00
#
_symmetry.space_group_name_H-M   'P 1'
#
loop_
_entity.id
_entity.type
_entity.pdbx_description
1 polymer ?
#
loop_
_entity_poly.entity_id
_entity_poly.type
_entity_poly.pdbx_seq_one_letter_code
_entity_poly.pdbx_strand_id
1 'polypeptide(L)'
;MSDSPNFLTYAQTAFDPFEERPFCAVDSLVFAWLSYLRLPGDMAELTNWQGLDVRELLRAECYRDMIGDLWDPEGSRALLEAVAASPRYRGVHVCGYRAVSDVVATEQFAAMAFRFPAGFSYLSFRGTDSTIVGWKEDFNMAFRCPVPSQESAARYVDEAADAIDGPLLCGGHSKGGNLAVYGAAMCPDVARERIERAYSHDGPGFVEEFLNGNAFADLSGRIDKTLPRSSIFGMMLETQEDYAI
;
A
#
# COMPACT_ATOMS: atom_id res chain seq x y z
N MET A 1 -6.07 24.44 12.90
CA MET A 1 -6.13 23.18 12.15
C MET A 1 -7.18 23.34 11.08
N SER A 2 -6.87 23.03 9.83
CA SER A 2 -7.83 23.21 8.72
C SER A 2 -8.96 22.21 8.89
N ASP A 3 -10.21 22.68 8.94
CA ASP A 3 -11.44 21.87 9.00
C ASP A 3 -11.75 21.13 7.67
N SER A 4 -10.75 20.93 6.83
CA SER A 4 -10.95 20.22 5.57
C SER A 4 -11.04 18.71 5.82
N PRO A 5 -12.04 18.02 5.27
CA PRO A 5 -12.15 16.56 5.35
C PRO A 5 -10.87 15.91 4.80
N ASN A 6 -10.37 14.90 5.51
CA ASN A 6 -9.21 14.11 5.11
C ASN A 6 -9.48 12.62 5.34
N PHE A 7 -8.55 11.75 4.97
CA PHE A 7 -8.73 10.29 5.09
C PHE A 7 -8.90 9.81 6.54
N LEU A 8 -8.33 10.52 7.53
CA LEU A 8 -8.57 10.22 8.94
C LEU A 8 -10.03 10.53 9.34
N THR A 9 -10.53 11.72 8.95
CA THR A 9 -11.95 12.08 9.16
C THR A 9 -12.86 11.08 8.46
N TYR A 10 -12.48 10.64 7.25
CA TYR A 10 -13.23 9.59 6.54
C TYR A 10 -13.26 8.28 7.34
N ALA A 11 -12.12 7.78 7.82
CA ALA A 11 -12.07 6.56 8.63
C ALA A 11 -12.91 6.64 9.91
N GLN A 12 -13.04 7.85 10.48
CA GLN A 12 -13.84 8.12 11.69
C GLN A 12 -15.34 8.23 11.45
N THR A 13 -15.78 8.45 10.21
CA THR A 13 -17.17 8.81 9.90
C THR A 13 -17.83 7.95 8.80
N ALA A 14 -17.06 7.25 7.97
CA ALA A 14 -17.58 6.36 6.96
C ALA A 14 -17.87 4.98 7.58
N PHE A 15 -19.15 4.68 7.79
CA PHE A 15 -19.57 3.46 8.48
C PHE A 15 -20.31 2.46 7.59
N ASP A 16 -20.67 2.86 6.37
CA ASP A 16 -21.37 2.01 5.42
C ASP A 16 -20.54 0.74 5.11
N PRO A 17 -21.14 -0.45 5.14
CA PRO A 17 -20.45 -1.69 4.77
C PRO A 17 -20.08 -1.70 3.28
N PHE A 18 -19.15 -2.57 2.89
CA PHE A 18 -18.64 -2.62 1.51
C PHE A 18 -19.69 -3.06 0.48
N GLU A 19 -20.75 -3.75 0.91
CA GLU A 19 -21.89 -4.13 0.09
C GLU A 19 -22.75 -2.93 -0.32
N GLU A 20 -22.84 -1.90 0.53
CA GLU A 20 -23.59 -0.67 0.28
C GLU A 20 -22.72 0.40 -0.38
N ARG A 21 -21.48 0.50 0.07
CA ARG A 21 -20.49 1.44 -0.44
C ARG A 21 -19.20 0.69 -0.78
N PRO A 22 -18.96 0.36 -2.06
CA PRO A 22 -17.78 -0.36 -2.49
C PRO A 22 -16.46 0.28 -2.04
N PHE A 23 -15.39 -0.52 -2.01
CA PHE A 23 -14.05 -0.04 -1.73
C PHE A 23 -13.63 1.03 -2.72
N CYS A 24 -13.07 2.13 -2.24
CA CYS A 24 -12.73 3.29 -3.07
C CYS A 24 -11.30 3.81 -2.79
N ALA A 25 -10.87 4.81 -3.56
CA ALA A 25 -9.53 5.40 -3.43
C ALA A 25 -9.24 5.93 -2.02
N VAL A 26 -10.26 6.43 -1.27
CA VAL A 26 -10.05 6.91 0.10
C VAL A 26 -9.83 5.75 1.06
N ASP A 27 -10.55 4.63 0.90
CA ASP A 27 -10.27 3.40 1.66
C ASP A 27 -8.84 2.92 1.38
N SER A 28 -8.45 2.92 0.10
CA SER A 28 -7.09 2.56 -0.30
C SER A 28 -6.04 3.45 0.37
N LEU A 29 -6.26 4.77 0.42
CA LEU A 29 -5.35 5.69 1.10
C LEU A 29 -5.26 5.42 2.61
N VAL A 30 -6.37 5.10 3.27
CA VAL A 30 -6.39 4.67 4.68
C VAL A 30 -5.46 3.49 4.91
N PHE A 31 -5.59 2.42 4.12
CA PHE A 31 -4.76 1.23 4.26
C PHE A 31 -3.34 1.42 3.74
N ALA A 32 -3.11 2.27 2.74
CA ALA A 32 -1.78 2.67 2.31
C ALA A 32 -1.02 3.41 3.43
N TRP A 33 -1.72 4.24 4.22
CA TRP A 33 -1.10 4.89 5.37
C TRP A 33 -0.81 3.93 6.52
N LEU A 34 -1.69 2.96 6.78
CA LEU A 34 -1.44 1.91 7.77
C LEU A 34 -0.21 1.05 7.45
N SER A 35 0.19 0.94 6.17
CA SER A 35 1.40 0.20 5.80
C SER A 35 2.71 0.81 6.31
N TYR A 36 2.67 2.07 6.77
CA TYR A 36 3.83 2.69 7.44
C TYR A 36 4.09 2.17 8.85
N LEU A 37 3.10 1.55 9.49
CA LEU A 37 3.29 0.93 10.80
C LEU A 37 4.41 -0.12 10.75
N ARG A 38 5.32 -0.08 11.72
CA ARG A 38 6.38 -1.08 11.90
C ARG A 38 5.84 -2.17 12.80
N LEU A 39 5.29 -3.22 12.19
CA LEU A 39 4.63 -4.26 12.95
C LEU A 39 5.63 -5.06 13.79
N PRO A 40 5.25 -5.51 15.01
CA PRO A 40 6.12 -6.27 15.91
C PRO A 40 6.59 -7.56 15.26
N GLY A 41 7.91 -7.81 15.29
CA GLY A 41 8.53 -9.00 14.69
C GLY A 41 8.34 -10.29 15.48
N ASP A 42 7.86 -10.19 16.72
CA ASP A 42 7.52 -11.31 17.60
C ASP A 42 6.11 -11.89 17.37
N MET A 43 5.30 -11.21 16.56
CA MET A 43 3.97 -11.68 16.19
C MET A 43 4.04 -12.49 14.88
N ALA A 44 4.25 -13.82 15.02
CA ALA A 44 4.36 -14.72 13.87
C ALA A 44 3.13 -14.71 12.95
N GLU A 45 1.95 -14.43 13.50
CA GLU A 45 0.69 -14.33 12.77
C GLU A 45 0.71 -13.21 11.73
N LEU A 46 1.45 -12.13 11.98
CA LEU A 46 1.58 -11.01 11.04
C LEU A 46 2.36 -11.39 9.79
N THR A 47 3.31 -12.31 9.89
CA THR A 47 4.19 -12.72 8.78
C THR A 47 3.60 -13.84 7.92
N ASN A 48 2.62 -14.58 8.43
CA ASN A 48 1.88 -15.58 7.67
C ASN A 48 0.66 -14.94 6.96
N TRP A 49 -0.04 -15.73 6.15
CA TRP A 49 -1.20 -15.25 5.39
C TRP A 49 -2.55 -15.46 6.08
N GLN A 50 -2.57 -16.06 7.27
CA GLN A 50 -3.77 -16.16 8.10
C GLN A 50 -4.06 -14.84 8.79
N GLY A 51 -3.03 -14.22 9.35
CA GLY A 51 -3.09 -12.91 9.95
C GLY A 51 -3.84 -12.87 11.29
N LEU A 52 -4.01 -11.66 11.77
CA LEU A 52 -4.79 -11.34 12.97
C LEU A 52 -5.72 -10.15 12.72
N ASP A 53 -6.76 -10.04 13.52
CA ASP A 53 -7.68 -8.89 13.44
C ASP A 53 -6.92 -7.58 13.69
N VAL A 54 -7.19 -6.54 12.89
CA VAL A 54 -6.52 -5.25 13.00
C VAL A 54 -6.63 -4.63 14.39
N ARG A 55 -7.67 -4.95 15.15
CA ARG A 55 -7.84 -4.52 16.54
C ARG A 55 -6.77 -5.05 17.49
N GLU A 56 -6.16 -6.18 17.16
CA GLU A 56 -5.08 -6.77 17.94
C GLU A 56 -3.75 -6.00 17.82
N LEU A 57 -3.66 -5.05 16.88
CA LEU A 57 -2.56 -4.10 16.82
C LEU A 57 -2.66 -2.98 17.89
N LEU A 58 -3.81 -2.83 18.55
CA LEU A 58 -3.99 -1.85 19.63
C LEU A 58 -3.30 -2.31 20.92
N ARG A 59 -1.98 -2.43 20.87
CA ARG A 59 -1.11 -2.83 21.97
C ARG A 59 -0.24 -1.65 22.37
N ALA A 60 -0.57 -1.02 23.49
CA ALA A 60 0.13 0.18 23.96
C ALA A 60 1.64 -0.05 24.17
N GLU A 61 2.03 -1.26 24.58
CA GLU A 61 3.42 -1.68 24.76
C GLU A 61 4.22 -1.68 23.46
N CYS A 62 3.56 -1.83 22.30
CA CYS A 62 4.18 -1.83 20.97
C CYS A 62 4.24 -0.45 20.31
N TYR A 63 3.47 0.53 20.80
CA TYR A 63 3.29 1.81 20.11
C TYR A 63 4.58 2.58 19.89
N ARG A 64 5.53 2.51 20.83
CA ARG A 64 6.82 3.17 20.68
C ARG A 64 7.55 2.69 19.42
N ASP A 65 7.64 1.39 19.22
CA ASP A 65 8.41 0.79 18.13
C ASP A 65 7.61 0.78 16.83
N MET A 66 6.29 0.63 16.93
CA MET A 66 5.39 0.55 15.80
C MET A 66 5.12 1.93 15.15
N ILE A 67 5.06 2.98 15.94
CA ILE A 67 4.55 4.31 15.53
C ILE A 67 5.57 5.42 15.78
N GLY A 68 6.43 5.32 16.79
CA GLY A 68 7.19 6.44 17.34
C GLY A 68 8.11 7.18 16.36
N ASP A 69 8.62 6.49 15.35
CA ASP A 69 9.54 7.05 14.34
C ASP A 69 8.85 7.39 13.00
N LEU A 70 7.51 7.38 12.95
CA LEU A 70 6.78 7.75 11.75
C LEU A 70 6.76 9.27 11.54
N TRP A 71 6.45 9.71 10.32
CA TRP A 71 6.33 11.14 9.99
C TRP A 71 5.25 11.86 10.81
N ASP A 72 4.14 11.18 11.08
CA ASP A 72 3.02 11.66 11.89
C ASP A 72 2.60 10.55 12.87
N PRO A 73 3.27 10.44 14.02
CA PRO A 73 2.95 9.40 15.01
C PRO A 73 1.54 9.53 15.59
N GLU A 74 1.09 10.75 15.85
CA GLU A 74 -0.22 11.02 16.45
C GLU A 74 -1.34 10.70 15.46
N GLY A 75 -1.23 11.17 14.22
CA GLY A 75 -2.20 10.87 13.17
C GLY A 75 -2.23 9.40 12.80
N SER A 76 -1.07 8.72 12.75
CA SER A 76 -1.00 7.28 12.49
C SER A 76 -1.66 6.46 13.60
N ARG A 77 -1.48 6.86 14.86
CA ARG A 77 -2.18 6.24 15.99
C ARG A 77 -3.68 6.46 15.91
N ALA A 78 -4.10 7.70 15.66
CA ALA A 78 -5.52 8.04 15.55
C ALA A 78 -6.19 7.29 14.39
N LEU A 79 -5.47 7.08 13.27
CA LEU A 79 -5.95 6.30 12.15
C LEU A 79 -6.11 4.82 12.50
N LEU A 80 -5.14 4.21 13.15
CA LEU A 80 -5.24 2.82 13.62
C LEU A 80 -6.44 2.65 14.58
N GLU A 81 -6.61 3.56 15.54
CA GLU A 81 -7.74 3.56 16.46
C GLU A 81 -9.08 3.72 15.72
N ALA A 82 -9.15 4.61 14.73
CA ALA A 82 -10.35 4.81 13.91
C ALA A 82 -10.70 3.56 13.10
N VAL A 83 -9.73 2.96 12.42
CA VAL A 83 -9.94 1.72 11.63
C VAL A 83 -10.37 0.57 12.53
N ALA A 84 -9.70 0.37 13.66
CA ALA A 84 -10.05 -0.70 14.61
C ALA A 84 -11.45 -0.55 15.22
N ALA A 85 -11.93 0.68 15.40
CA ALA A 85 -13.24 0.97 15.97
C ALA A 85 -14.36 1.00 14.92
N SER A 86 -14.06 1.31 13.66
CA SER A 86 -15.05 1.53 12.60
C SER A 86 -15.83 0.26 12.25
N PRO A 87 -17.16 0.31 12.17
CA PRO A 87 -17.95 -0.82 11.68
C PRO A 87 -17.65 -1.18 10.22
N ARG A 88 -17.19 -0.23 9.39
CA ARG A 88 -16.79 -0.45 8.00
C ARG A 88 -15.58 -1.38 7.90
N TYR A 89 -14.61 -1.26 8.83
CA TYR A 89 -13.35 -1.99 8.81
C TYR A 89 -13.26 -3.11 9.86
N ARG A 90 -14.33 -3.31 10.61
CA ARG A 90 -14.37 -4.34 11.66
C ARG A 90 -14.24 -5.73 11.04
N GLY A 91 -13.33 -6.53 11.62
CA GLY A 91 -13.05 -7.87 11.13
C GLY A 91 -12.06 -7.92 9.96
N VAL A 92 -11.43 -6.79 9.61
CA VAL A 92 -10.29 -6.80 8.70
C VAL A 92 -9.11 -7.47 9.40
N HIS A 93 -8.47 -8.44 8.72
CA HIS A 93 -7.26 -9.10 9.21
C HIS A 93 -6.04 -8.55 8.49
N VAL A 94 -4.99 -8.24 9.24
CA VAL A 94 -3.67 -7.89 8.73
C VAL A 94 -2.79 -9.13 8.70
N CYS A 95 -2.11 -9.38 7.57
CA CYS A 95 -1.28 -10.57 7.35
C CYS A 95 -0.16 -10.29 6.34
N GLY A 96 0.69 -11.29 6.12
CA GLY A 96 1.72 -11.26 5.08
C GLY A 96 2.76 -10.15 5.26
N TYR A 97 2.95 -9.61 6.47
CA TYR A 97 3.90 -8.52 6.68
C TYR A 97 5.31 -8.92 6.28
N ARG A 98 5.92 -8.07 5.44
CA ARG A 98 7.32 -8.17 5.02
C ARG A 98 7.98 -6.81 5.18
N ALA A 99 9.21 -6.81 5.67
CA ALA A 99 10.06 -5.61 5.71
C ALA A 99 11.49 -6.01 5.42
N VAL A 100 12.10 -5.41 4.41
CA VAL A 100 13.47 -5.63 3.97
C VAL A 100 14.19 -4.30 3.90
N SER A 101 15.41 -4.25 4.43
CA SER A 101 16.33 -3.13 4.25
C SER A 101 17.71 -3.70 3.96
N ASP A 102 18.15 -3.60 2.71
CA ASP A 102 19.44 -4.11 2.25
C ASP A 102 20.27 -2.96 1.65
N VAL A 103 21.35 -2.62 2.36
CA VAL A 103 22.27 -1.53 1.94
C VAL A 103 23.06 -1.92 0.69
N VAL A 104 23.38 -3.20 0.52
CA VAL A 104 24.20 -3.70 -0.59
C VAL A 104 23.37 -3.74 -1.87
N ALA A 105 22.17 -4.30 -1.80
CA ALA A 105 21.23 -4.32 -2.91
C ALA A 105 20.62 -2.92 -3.19
N THR A 106 20.73 -2.00 -2.26
CA THR A 106 20.01 -0.71 -2.25
C THR A 106 18.50 -0.96 -2.33
N GLU A 107 17.99 -1.80 -1.43
CA GLU A 107 16.57 -2.15 -1.33
C GLU A 107 15.99 -1.67 -0.02
N GLN A 108 14.87 -0.95 -0.10
CA GLN A 108 13.99 -0.69 1.03
C GLN A 108 12.57 -1.06 0.62
N PHE A 109 12.11 -2.20 1.08
CA PHE A 109 10.80 -2.75 0.77
C PHE A 109 10.01 -3.03 2.05
N ALA A 110 8.74 -2.69 2.06
CA ALA A 110 7.81 -3.25 3.02
C ALA A 110 6.40 -3.34 2.42
N ALA A 111 5.70 -4.39 2.79
CA ALA A 111 4.31 -4.63 2.39
C ALA A 111 3.56 -5.40 3.47
N MET A 112 2.25 -5.26 3.44
CA MET A 112 1.31 -6.06 4.23
C MET A 112 0.00 -6.23 3.46
N ALA A 113 -0.73 -7.28 3.78
CA ALA A 113 -2.03 -7.52 3.20
C ALA A 113 -3.15 -7.30 4.24
N PHE A 114 -4.26 -6.79 3.78
CA PHE A 114 -5.49 -6.63 4.56
C PHE A 114 -6.58 -7.49 3.93
N ARG A 115 -7.08 -8.48 4.67
CA ARG A 115 -8.16 -9.36 4.23
C ARG A 115 -9.49 -8.84 4.78
N PHE A 116 -10.43 -8.61 3.89
CA PHE A 116 -11.73 -8.05 4.23
C PHE A 116 -12.80 -9.15 4.35
N PRO A 117 -13.71 -9.07 5.35
CA PRO A 117 -14.82 -10.00 5.46
C PRO A 117 -15.72 -10.05 4.20
N ALA A 118 -15.72 -8.98 3.41
CA ALA A 118 -16.43 -8.90 2.13
C ALA A 118 -15.84 -9.79 1.01
N GLY A 119 -14.77 -10.57 1.30
CA GLY A 119 -14.24 -11.58 0.40
C GLY A 119 -13.17 -11.13 -0.59
N PHE A 120 -12.59 -9.94 -0.41
CA PHE A 120 -11.45 -9.44 -1.18
C PHE A 120 -10.26 -9.13 -0.26
N SER A 121 -9.09 -8.90 -0.84
CA SER A 121 -7.90 -8.50 -0.10
C SER A 121 -7.20 -7.29 -0.74
N TYR A 122 -6.61 -6.44 0.11
CA TYR A 122 -5.84 -5.28 -0.32
C TYR A 122 -4.37 -5.47 0.05
N LEU A 123 -3.49 -5.46 -0.95
CA LEU A 123 -2.05 -5.55 -0.80
C LEU A 123 -1.48 -4.15 -0.73
N SER A 124 -0.97 -3.78 0.43
CA SER A 124 -0.48 -2.43 0.72
C SER A 124 1.04 -2.38 0.69
N PHE A 125 1.58 -1.51 -0.15
CA PHE A 125 3.01 -1.28 -0.28
C PHE A 125 3.38 0.03 0.40
N ARG A 126 4.38 -0.05 1.30
CA ARG A 126 4.87 1.11 2.03
C ARG A 126 5.75 1.98 1.14
N GLY A 127 5.58 3.28 1.25
CA GLY A 127 6.46 4.27 0.66
C GLY A 127 7.83 4.33 1.35
N THR A 128 8.64 5.28 0.93
CA THR A 128 9.98 5.49 1.48
C THR A 128 9.91 5.88 2.94
N ASP A 129 10.77 5.28 3.75
CA ASP A 129 10.99 5.69 5.12
C ASP A 129 12.11 6.76 5.20
N SER A 130 12.48 7.18 6.41
CA SER A 130 13.53 8.18 6.64
C SER A 130 14.97 7.67 6.41
N THR A 131 15.15 6.46 5.85
CA THR A 131 16.48 5.86 5.66
C THR A 131 17.17 6.36 4.40
N ILE A 132 18.51 6.44 4.44
CA ILE A 132 19.33 6.79 3.27
C ILE A 132 19.16 5.75 2.15
N VAL A 133 18.93 4.48 2.49
CA VAL A 133 18.73 3.40 1.52
C VAL A 133 17.45 3.64 0.72
N GLY A 134 16.36 4.00 1.38
CA GLY A 134 15.11 4.32 0.73
C GLY A 134 15.24 5.51 -0.24
N TRP A 135 15.84 6.61 0.20
CA TRP A 135 16.09 7.78 -0.66
C TRP A 135 16.97 7.47 -1.86
N LYS A 136 17.98 6.62 -1.69
CA LYS A 136 18.86 6.18 -2.77
C LYS A 136 18.12 5.33 -3.80
N GLU A 137 17.23 4.45 -3.36
CA GLU A 137 16.40 3.64 -4.25
C GLU A 137 15.41 4.48 -5.02
N ASP A 138 14.76 5.46 -4.37
CA ASP A 138 13.84 6.41 -5.03
C ASP A 138 14.54 7.18 -6.16
N PHE A 139 15.77 7.63 -5.90
CA PHE A 139 16.56 8.28 -6.95
C PHE A 139 16.87 7.34 -8.10
N ASN A 140 17.16 6.07 -7.82
CA ASN A 140 17.42 5.06 -8.86
C ASN A 140 16.20 4.79 -9.74
N MET A 141 14.97 4.88 -9.17
CA MET A 141 13.73 4.70 -9.93
C MET A 141 13.57 5.71 -11.07
N ALA A 142 14.21 6.88 -10.98
CA ALA A 142 14.20 7.88 -12.04
C ALA A 142 14.95 7.45 -13.31
N PHE A 143 15.86 6.48 -13.20
CA PHE A 143 16.75 6.08 -14.30
C PHE A 143 16.71 4.59 -14.61
N ARG A 144 16.05 3.80 -13.75
CA ARG A 144 16.10 2.33 -13.82
C ARG A 144 14.75 1.73 -13.44
N CYS A 145 14.30 0.78 -14.22
CA CYS A 145 13.16 -0.09 -13.95
C CYS A 145 13.51 -1.49 -14.50
N PRO A 146 13.49 -2.56 -13.68
CA PRO A 146 13.12 -2.54 -12.26
C PRO A 146 14.24 -2.05 -11.33
N VAL A 147 13.85 -1.57 -10.14
CA VAL A 147 14.66 -1.51 -8.93
C VAL A 147 14.33 -2.71 -8.02
N PRO A 148 15.20 -3.06 -7.04
CA PRO A 148 14.98 -4.26 -6.22
C PRO A 148 13.63 -4.31 -5.52
N SER A 149 13.13 -3.20 -4.97
CA SER A 149 11.81 -3.17 -4.31
C SER A 149 10.64 -3.40 -5.29
N GLN A 150 10.77 -3.03 -6.57
CA GLN A 150 9.78 -3.34 -7.59
C GLN A 150 9.71 -4.85 -7.85
N GLU A 151 10.86 -5.52 -7.97
CA GLU A 151 10.91 -6.99 -8.10
C GLU A 151 10.33 -7.68 -6.86
N SER A 152 10.62 -7.15 -5.66
CA SER A 152 10.02 -7.64 -4.41
C SER A 152 8.51 -7.44 -4.38
N ALA A 153 8.00 -6.34 -4.95
CA ALA A 153 6.55 -6.10 -5.05
C ALA A 153 5.87 -7.14 -5.96
N ALA A 154 6.47 -7.46 -7.12
CA ALA A 154 5.91 -8.48 -8.01
C ALA A 154 5.89 -9.88 -7.36
N ARG A 155 6.97 -10.25 -6.65
CA ARG A 155 7.01 -11.51 -5.87
C ARG A 155 5.99 -11.53 -4.74
N TYR A 156 5.80 -10.40 -4.05
CA TYR A 156 4.82 -10.31 -2.98
C TYR A 156 3.39 -10.50 -3.48
N VAL A 157 3.04 -9.95 -4.65
CA VAL A 157 1.73 -10.16 -5.28
C VAL A 157 1.53 -11.64 -5.62
N ASP A 158 2.54 -12.30 -6.16
CA ASP A 158 2.51 -13.72 -6.50
C ASP A 158 2.29 -14.59 -5.26
N GLU A 159 3.11 -14.38 -4.21
CA GLU A 159 2.96 -15.08 -2.92
C GLU A 159 1.56 -14.87 -2.30
N ALA A 160 1.02 -13.65 -2.38
CA ALA A 160 -0.32 -13.35 -1.89
C ALA A 160 -1.40 -14.06 -2.71
N ALA A 161 -1.25 -14.09 -4.03
CA ALA A 161 -2.19 -14.78 -4.91
C ALA A 161 -2.23 -16.29 -4.66
N ASP A 162 -1.09 -16.89 -4.33
CA ASP A 162 -1.03 -18.32 -3.99
C ASP A 162 -1.65 -18.64 -2.62
N ALA A 163 -1.60 -17.69 -1.68
CA ALA A 163 -1.94 -17.93 -0.29
C ALA A 163 -3.34 -17.44 0.13
N ILE A 164 -3.93 -16.50 -0.62
CA ILE A 164 -5.21 -15.85 -0.29
C ILE A 164 -6.19 -16.06 -1.45
N ASP A 165 -7.41 -16.48 -1.16
CA ASP A 165 -8.48 -16.59 -2.15
C ASP A 165 -9.14 -15.24 -2.45
N GLY A 166 -9.87 -15.16 -3.59
CA GLY A 166 -10.71 -14.03 -3.99
C GLY A 166 -9.97 -12.91 -4.74
N PRO A 167 -10.67 -11.81 -5.04
CA PRO A 167 -10.12 -10.66 -5.72
C PRO A 167 -9.01 -9.96 -4.93
N LEU A 168 -8.02 -9.40 -5.65
CA LEU A 168 -6.92 -8.64 -5.09
C LEU A 168 -7.00 -7.18 -5.55
N LEU A 169 -6.78 -6.29 -4.61
CA LEU A 169 -6.52 -4.87 -4.85
C LEU A 169 -5.08 -4.58 -4.42
N CYS A 170 -4.36 -3.79 -5.19
CA CYS A 170 -3.02 -3.33 -4.83
C CYS A 170 -3.04 -1.83 -4.56
N GLY A 171 -2.20 -1.34 -3.66
CA GLY A 171 -2.09 0.11 -3.52
C GLY A 171 -0.99 0.54 -2.57
N GLY A 172 -0.68 1.83 -2.59
CA GLY A 172 0.33 2.43 -1.74
C GLY A 172 0.44 3.93 -1.94
N HIS A 173 1.17 4.57 -1.04
CA HIS A 173 1.45 6.00 -1.07
C HIS A 173 2.92 6.25 -1.43
N SER A 174 3.19 7.31 -2.19
CA SER A 174 4.56 7.69 -2.62
C SER A 174 5.23 6.53 -3.39
N LYS A 175 6.46 6.14 -3.08
CA LYS A 175 7.10 4.95 -3.66
C LYS A 175 6.18 3.72 -3.62
N GLY A 176 5.41 3.54 -2.54
CA GLY A 176 4.46 2.43 -2.42
C GLY A 176 3.39 2.41 -3.52
N GLY A 177 2.96 3.57 -4.01
CA GLY A 177 2.05 3.68 -5.15
C GLY A 177 2.68 3.17 -6.46
N ASN A 178 3.95 3.49 -6.71
CA ASN A 178 4.71 2.94 -7.83
C ASN A 178 4.89 1.42 -7.68
N LEU A 179 5.26 0.94 -6.48
CA LEU A 179 5.41 -0.49 -6.20
C LEU A 179 4.10 -1.27 -6.43
N ALA A 180 2.95 -0.69 -6.06
CA ALA A 180 1.65 -1.30 -6.27
C ALA A 180 1.34 -1.50 -7.75
N VAL A 181 1.58 -0.48 -8.58
CA VAL A 181 1.39 -0.56 -10.03
C VAL A 181 2.37 -1.53 -10.67
N TYR A 182 3.67 -1.45 -10.31
CA TYR A 182 4.68 -2.37 -10.84
C TYR A 182 4.38 -3.82 -10.46
N GLY A 183 4.10 -4.07 -9.19
CA GLY A 183 3.78 -5.42 -8.68
C GLY A 183 2.57 -6.02 -9.37
N ALA A 184 1.50 -5.22 -9.54
CA ALA A 184 0.30 -5.62 -10.24
C ALA A 184 0.53 -5.93 -11.74
N ALA A 185 1.40 -5.15 -12.41
CA ALA A 185 1.70 -5.35 -13.82
C ALA A 185 2.64 -6.54 -14.07
N MET A 186 3.63 -6.75 -13.19
CA MET A 186 4.74 -7.67 -13.42
C MET A 186 4.64 -8.99 -12.68
N CYS A 187 3.60 -9.20 -11.86
CA CYS A 187 3.31 -10.53 -11.31
C CYS A 187 2.92 -11.52 -12.42
N PRO A 188 3.01 -12.85 -12.17
CA PRO A 188 2.56 -13.86 -13.12
C PRO A 188 1.10 -13.68 -13.54
N ASP A 189 0.76 -14.15 -14.75
CA ASP A 189 -0.57 -13.96 -15.36
C ASP A 189 -1.70 -14.45 -14.45
N VAL A 190 -1.52 -15.61 -13.79
CA VAL A 190 -2.53 -16.18 -12.86
C VAL A 190 -2.83 -15.24 -11.69
N ALA A 191 -1.82 -14.59 -11.14
CA ALA A 191 -1.99 -13.59 -10.08
C ALA A 191 -2.63 -12.31 -10.63
N ARG A 192 -2.20 -11.86 -11.84
CA ARG A 192 -2.69 -10.65 -12.49
C ARG A 192 -4.17 -10.71 -12.86
N GLU A 193 -4.69 -11.88 -13.23
CA GLU A 193 -6.12 -12.10 -13.52
C GLU A 193 -7.01 -11.83 -12.30
N ARG A 194 -6.47 -11.97 -11.08
CA ARG A 194 -7.18 -11.72 -9.82
C ARG A 194 -7.13 -10.25 -9.37
N ILE A 195 -6.27 -9.42 -9.99
CA ILE A 195 -6.14 -8.02 -9.62
C ILE A 195 -7.27 -7.22 -10.27
N GLU A 196 -8.16 -6.69 -9.47
CA GLU A 196 -9.24 -5.84 -9.94
C GLU A 196 -8.81 -4.38 -10.12
N ARG A 197 -7.92 -3.88 -9.24
CA ARG A 197 -7.46 -2.49 -9.29
C ARG A 197 -6.12 -2.28 -8.60
N ALA A 198 -5.34 -1.33 -9.13
CA ALA A 198 -4.12 -0.81 -8.51
C ALA A 198 -4.29 0.69 -8.20
N TYR A 199 -4.09 1.07 -6.93
CA TYR A 199 -4.19 2.45 -6.46
C TYR A 199 -2.80 3.05 -6.24
N SER A 200 -2.53 4.18 -6.88
CA SER A 200 -1.28 4.93 -6.72
C SER A 200 -1.55 6.30 -6.12
N HIS A 201 -1.31 6.46 -4.82
CA HIS A 201 -1.49 7.72 -4.12
C HIS A 201 -0.19 8.50 -4.10
N ASP A 202 -0.11 9.58 -4.88
CA ASP A 202 1.10 10.43 -5.02
C ASP A 202 2.37 9.62 -5.40
N GLY A 203 2.18 8.49 -6.09
CA GLY A 203 3.28 7.66 -6.54
C GLY A 203 3.97 8.26 -7.76
N PRO A 204 5.32 8.20 -7.83
CA PRO A 204 6.04 8.61 -9.03
C PRO A 204 5.66 7.72 -10.23
N GLY A 205 5.75 8.27 -11.44
CA GLY A 205 5.54 7.52 -12.68
C GLY A 205 6.64 6.49 -12.94
N PHE A 206 6.82 6.15 -14.21
CA PHE A 206 7.76 5.13 -14.64
C PHE A 206 8.63 5.64 -15.79
N VAL A 207 9.69 4.90 -16.08
CA VAL A 207 10.48 5.10 -17.30
C VAL A 207 9.66 4.68 -18.52
N GLU A 208 9.92 5.32 -19.65
CA GLU A 208 9.18 5.13 -20.91
C GLU A 208 9.15 3.66 -21.37
N GLU A 209 10.25 2.93 -21.15
CA GLU A 209 10.34 1.51 -21.51
C GLU A 209 9.26 0.65 -20.82
N PHE A 210 8.99 0.89 -19.54
CA PHE A 210 7.95 0.18 -18.79
C PHE A 210 6.54 0.60 -19.25
N LEU A 211 6.30 1.89 -19.48
CA LEU A 211 5.00 2.42 -19.93
C LEU A 211 4.60 1.88 -21.31
N ASN A 212 5.59 1.65 -22.20
CA ASN A 212 5.37 1.07 -23.53
C ASN A 212 5.27 -0.47 -23.52
N GLY A 213 5.42 -1.11 -22.36
CA GLY A 213 5.35 -2.55 -22.21
C GLY A 213 3.91 -3.10 -22.20
N ASN A 214 3.72 -4.33 -22.69
CA ASN A 214 2.40 -4.99 -22.70
C ASN A 214 1.82 -5.15 -21.30
N ALA A 215 2.64 -5.46 -20.30
CA ALA A 215 2.20 -5.66 -18.92
C ALA A 215 1.56 -4.40 -18.33
N PHE A 216 2.11 -3.22 -18.60
CA PHE A 216 1.52 -1.95 -18.20
C PHE A 216 0.23 -1.68 -18.99
N ALA A 217 0.24 -1.89 -20.31
CA ALA A 217 -0.93 -1.69 -21.17
C ALA A 217 -2.13 -2.53 -20.71
N ASP A 218 -1.90 -3.79 -20.33
CA ASP A 218 -2.93 -4.71 -19.82
C ASP A 218 -3.53 -4.25 -18.48
N LEU A 219 -2.76 -3.52 -17.66
CA LEU A 219 -3.18 -3.03 -16.35
C LEU A 219 -3.76 -1.61 -16.42
N SER A 220 -3.40 -0.79 -17.39
CA SER A 220 -3.62 0.67 -17.42
C SER A 220 -5.06 1.09 -17.14
N GLY A 221 -6.05 0.37 -17.67
CA GLY A 221 -7.47 0.62 -17.41
C GLY A 221 -7.95 0.28 -15.99
N ARG A 222 -7.08 -0.31 -15.17
CA ARG A 222 -7.35 -0.69 -13.77
C ARG A 222 -6.49 0.09 -12.77
N ILE A 223 -5.75 1.10 -13.22
CA ILE A 223 -4.97 1.99 -12.36
C ILE A 223 -5.85 3.18 -11.95
N ASP A 224 -5.85 3.46 -10.65
CA ASP A 224 -6.50 4.62 -10.04
C ASP A 224 -5.40 5.48 -9.39
N LYS A 225 -5.10 6.63 -10.00
CA LYS A 225 -4.06 7.53 -9.53
C LYS A 225 -4.67 8.76 -8.89
N THR A 226 -4.19 9.11 -7.70
CA THR A 226 -4.59 10.34 -6.99
C THR A 226 -3.37 11.16 -6.63
N LEU A 227 -3.49 12.47 -6.82
CA LEU A 227 -2.43 13.43 -6.49
C LEU A 227 -2.97 14.49 -5.53
N PRO A 228 -2.22 14.87 -4.48
CA PRO A 228 -2.56 16.06 -3.71
C PRO A 228 -2.34 17.32 -4.55
N ARG A 229 -3.07 18.39 -4.25
CA ARG A 229 -2.94 19.69 -4.98
C ARG A 229 -1.51 20.24 -5.01
N SER A 230 -0.67 19.86 -4.08
CA SER A 230 0.73 20.30 -3.95
C SER A 230 1.72 19.14 -4.17
N SER A 231 1.33 18.16 -5.00
CA SER A 231 2.20 17.02 -5.29
C SER A 231 3.52 17.46 -5.92
N ILE A 232 4.61 16.88 -5.42
CA ILE A 232 5.94 16.98 -6.04
C ILE A 232 6.33 15.59 -6.56
N PHE A 233 6.15 14.55 -5.74
CA PHE A 233 6.57 13.18 -6.07
C PHE A 233 5.70 12.51 -7.12
N GLY A 234 4.39 12.65 -7.05
CA GLY A 234 3.46 12.05 -8.00
C GLY A 234 3.53 12.64 -9.41
N MET A 235 4.19 13.81 -9.56
CA MET A 235 4.46 14.42 -10.86
C MET A 235 5.89 14.14 -11.38
N MET A 236 6.68 13.37 -10.65
CA MET A 236 8.00 12.91 -11.10
C MET A 236 7.85 11.73 -12.06
N LEU A 237 8.66 11.73 -13.11
CA LEU A 237 8.63 10.75 -14.20
C LEU A 237 7.34 10.83 -15.06
N GLU A 238 7.29 10.03 -16.10
CA GLU A 238 6.14 10.01 -17.01
C GLU A 238 4.98 9.21 -16.44
N THR A 239 3.77 9.68 -16.69
CA THR A 239 2.53 9.01 -16.37
C THR A 239 1.64 9.00 -17.61
N GLN A 240 0.99 7.87 -17.90
CA GLN A 240 0.03 7.74 -19.01
C GLN A 240 -1.39 7.50 -18.50
N GLU A 241 -1.55 7.31 -17.18
CA GLU A 241 -2.84 7.15 -16.53
C GLU A 241 -3.49 8.50 -16.19
N ASP A 242 -4.82 8.56 -16.30
CA ASP A 242 -5.62 9.67 -15.76
C ASP A 242 -5.51 9.73 -14.24
N TYR A 243 -5.56 10.93 -13.65
CA TYR A 243 -5.51 11.12 -12.21
C TYR A 243 -6.58 12.06 -11.67
N ALA A 244 -6.97 11.84 -10.43
CA ALA A 244 -7.84 12.72 -9.65
C ALA A 244 -7.02 13.56 -8.63
N ILE A 245 -7.51 14.76 -8.34
CA ILE A 245 -6.94 15.70 -7.36
C ILE A 245 -7.84 15.79 -6.13
#